data_13a7ea2448251ea4213d5d9d36fbafcc
#
_entry.id   13a7ea2448251ea4213d5d9d36fbafcc
#
_cell.length_a   1.000
_cell.length_b   1.000
_cell.length_c   1.000
_cell.angle_alpha   90.00
_cell.angle_beta   90.00
_cell.angle_gamma   90.00
#
_symmetry.space_group_name_H-M   'P 1'
#
loop_
_entity.id
_entity.type
_entity.pdbx_description
1 polymer ?
#
loop_
_entity_poly.entity_id
_entity_poly.type
_entity_poly.pdbx_seq_one_letter_code
_entity_poly.pdbx_strand_id
1 'polypeptide(L)'
;YIGAVHEDEPANGAELVKILLDKGDRNIGLIGWEQGDATWLGRWKGYKAGVEKWNKENPDDKAKISEPQYAGTTSEGGSKAAEALMAADPKLDALIPAGGGGDPLQGAIAAVERAGKTQDIDIVSTDFLPDLGERLQNGSMAGESGGHFCDPLIAFMMVYNAVKGNYKDFAGKFED
;
A
#
# COMPACT_ATOMS: atom_id res chain seq x y z
N TYR A 1 -19.62 18.40 -15.87
CA TYR A 1 -18.72 17.78 -14.87
C TYR A 1 -19.23 18.13 -13.48
N ILE A 2 -19.45 17.12 -12.65
CA ILE A 2 -20.02 17.27 -11.31
C ILE A 2 -18.91 17.12 -10.25
N GLY A 3 -18.00 16.20 -10.45
CA GLY A 3 -16.89 15.91 -9.56
C GLY A 3 -16.16 14.63 -9.96
N ALA A 4 -15.13 14.29 -9.20
CA ALA A 4 -14.43 13.03 -9.28
C ALA A 4 -14.34 12.42 -7.88
N VAL A 5 -14.22 11.11 -7.82
CA VAL A 5 -13.94 10.35 -6.60
C VAL A 5 -12.66 9.56 -6.85
N HIS A 6 -11.70 9.71 -5.96
CA HIS A 6 -10.44 8.98 -5.99
C HIS A 6 -9.88 8.89 -4.58
N GLU A 7 -9.03 7.93 -4.33
CA GLU A 7 -8.32 7.80 -3.05
C GLU A 7 -7.26 8.88 -2.86
N ASP A 8 -7.01 9.23 -1.60
CA ASP A 8 -5.81 9.96 -1.19
C ASP A 8 -4.64 8.98 -1.11
N GLU A 9 -4.01 8.73 -2.26
CA GLU A 9 -2.91 7.78 -2.38
C GLU A 9 -1.71 8.09 -1.46
N PRO A 10 -1.32 9.37 -1.27
CA PRO A 10 -0.29 9.70 -0.28
C PRO A 10 -0.68 9.36 1.15
N ALA A 11 -1.92 9.66 1.57
CA ALA A 11 -2.39 9.31 2.91
C ALA A 11 -2.45 7.80 3.11
N ASN A 12 -2.97 7.08 2.12
CA ASN A 12 -3.01 5.62 2.13
C ASN A 12 -1.59 5.02 2.24
N GLY A 13 -0.64 5.52 1.47
CA GLY A 13 0.76 5.09 1.56
C GLY A 13 1.39 5.35 2.94
N ALA A 14 1.12 6.51 3.53
CA ALA A 14 1.63 6.85 4.85
C ALA A 14 1.05 5.93 5.95
N GLU A 15 -0.22 5.52 5.84
CA GLU A 15 -0.86 4.60 6.78
C GLU A 15 -0.25 3.19 6.71
N LEU A 16 0.05 2.68 5.50
CA LEU A 16 0.72 1.39 5.34
C LEU A 16 2.10 1.37 6.00
N VAL A 17 2.89 2.42 5.80
CA VAL A 17 4.19 2.57 6.48
C VAL A 17 4.02 2.63 7.99
N LYS A 18 3.00 3.35 8.47
CA LYS A 18 2.72 3.45 9.90
C LYS A 18 2.44 2.07 10.53
N ILE A 19 1.68 1.21 9.87
CA ILE A 19 1.41 -0.17 10.33
C ILE A 19 2.75 -0.90 10.59
N LEU A 20 3.67 -0.85 9.64
CA LEU A 20 4.98 -1.51 9.75
C LEU A 20 5.84 -0.91 10.87
N LEU A 21 5.95 0.41 10.91
CA LEU A 21 6.76 1.11 11.91
C LEU A 21 6.26 0.86 13.34
N ASP A 22 4.94 0.82 13.54
CA ASP A 22 4.31 0.52 14.84
C ASP A 22 4.57 -0.94 15.27
N LYS A 23 4.74 -1.87 14.31
CA LYS A 23 5.15 -3.26 14.60
C LYS A 23 6.62 -3.40 14.96
N GLY A 24 7.46 -2.46 14.56
CA GLY A 24 8.90 -2.47 14.84
C GLY A 24 9.77 -2.63 13.60
N ASP A 25 9.19 -2.67 12.40
CA ASP A 25 9.95 -2.80 11.15
C ASP A 25 10.72 -1.54 10.83
N ARG A 26 11.92 -1.68 10.29
CA ARG A 26 12.83 -0.55 10.02
C ARG A 26 13.51 -0.60 8.66
N ASN A 27 13.42 -1.72 7.94
CA ASN A 27 14.07 -1.91 6.64
C ASN A 27 13.03 -2.36 5.61
N ILE A 28 12.35 -1.38 5.00
CA ILE A 28 11.17 -1.60 4.18
C ILE A 28 11.55 -1.66 2.71
N GLY A 29 11.20 -2.75 2.05
CA GLY A 29 11.35 -2.96 0.61
C GLY A 29 10.09 -2.58 -0.16
N LEU A 30 10.24 -1.89 -1.29
CA LEU A 30 9.13 -1.49 -2.15
C LEU A 30 9.06 -2.31 -3.42
N ILE A 31 7.86 -2.77 -3.76
CA ILE A 31 7.54 -3.42 -5.03
C ILE A 31 6.47 -2.62 -5.75
N GLY A 32 6.87 -1.90 -6.81
CA GLY A 32 5.96 -1.15 -7.66
C GLY A 32 5.43 -1.98 -8.83
N TRP A 33 4.37 -1.54 -9.48
CA TRP A 33 3.93 -2.19 -10.70
C TRP A 33 4.60 -1.61 -11.96
N GLU A 34 4.35 -0.36 -12.32
CA GLU A 34 4.95 0.27 -13.51
C GLU A 34 5.57 1.62 -13.17
N GLN A 35 6.73 1.89 -13.75
CA GLN A 35 7.41 3.15 -13.57
C GLN A 35 6.61 4.30 -14.20
N GLY A 36 6.36 5.35 -13.42
CA GLY A 36 5.63 6.54 -13.91
C GLY A 36 4.11 6.47 -13.75
N ASP A 37 3.56 5.36 -13.25
CA ASP A 37 2.15 5.29 -12.90
C ASP A 37 1.79 6.31 -11.82
N ALA A 38 0.72 7.09 -12.04
CA ALA A 38 0.35 8.20 -11.17
C ALA A 38 -0.12 7.75 -9.78
N THR A 39 -0.88 6.66 -9.73
CA THR A 39 -1.37 6.06 -8.48
C THR A 39 -0.21 5.55 -7.64
N TRP A 40 0.69 4.78 -8.28
CA TRP A 40 1.91 4.31 -7.64
C TRP A 40 2.78 5.46 -7.11
N LEU A 41 2.99 6.51 -7.90
CA LEU A 41 3.78 7.68 -7.50
C LEU A 41 3.15 8.39 -6.30
N GLY A 42 1.82 8.45 -6.23
CA GLY A 42 1.08 8.97 -5.08
C GLY A 42 1.37 8.15 -3.81
N ARG A 43 1.20 6.83 -3.86
CA ARG A 43 1.50 5.91 -2.74
C ARG A 43 2.96 6.01 -2.32
N TRP A 44 3.89 5.96 -3.27
CA TRP A 44 5.33 6.10 -2.97
C TRP A 44 5.68 7.42 -2.28
N LYS A 45 5.05 8.54 -2.68
CA LYS A 45 5.17 9.81 -1.97
C LYS A 45 4.74 9.68 -0.50
N GLY A 46 3.63 8.98 -0.26
CA GLY A 46 3.14 8.69 1.09
C GLY A 46 4.11 7.82 1.91
N TYR A 47 4.66 6.77 1.31
CA TYR A 47 5.64 5.91 1.97
C TYR A 47 6.87 6.70 2.43
N LYS A 48 7.43 7.53 1.54
CA LYS A 48 8.57 8.39 1.88
C LYS A 48 8.23 9.38 3.00
N ALA A 49 7.10 10.05 2.89
CA ALA A 49 6.66 11.01 3.89
C ALA A 49 6.45 10.35 5.28
N GLY A 50 5.89 9.14 5.32
CA GLY A 50 5.72 8.37 6.55
C GLY A 50 7.06 8.03 7.22
N VAL A 51 8.02 7.52 6.45
CA VAL A 51 9.37 7.23 6.96
C VAL A 51 10.12 8.49 7.39
N GLU A 52 10.05 9.57 6.61
CA GLU A 52 10.66 10.86 6.96
C GLU A 52 10.11 11.43 8.28
N LYS A 53 8.78 11.37 8.45
CA LYS A 53 8.12 11.79 9.68
C LYS A 53 8.60 10.96 10.87
N TRP A 54 8.56 9.62 10.75
CA TRP A 54 9.07 8.73 11.78
C TRP A 54 10.51 9.05 12.18
N ASN A 55 11.41 9.18 11.21
CA ASN A 55 12.82 9.44 11.43
C ASN A 55 13.10 10.80 12.10
N LYS A 56 12.23 11.77 11.87
CA LYS A 56 12.30 13.08 12.54
C LYS A 56 11.85 12.98 14.00
N GLU A 57 10.82 12.19 14.27
CA GLU A 57 10.25 11.99 15.61
C GLU A 57 11.08 11.00 16.44
N ASN A 58 11.80 10.07 15.79
CA ASN A 58 12.58 9.00 16.40
C ASN A 58 14.03 8.98 15.88
N PRO A 59 14.87 9.97 16.24
CA PRO A 59 16.22 10.11 15.67
C PRO A 59 17.16 8.94 15.99
N ASP A 60 16.92 8.23 17.07
CA ASP A 60 17.71 7.07 17.54
C ASP A 60 17.15 5.73 17.03
N ASP A 61 15.97 5.72 16.39
CA ASP A 61 15.28 4.53 15.88
C ASP A 61 14.78 4.75 14.45
N LYS A 62 15.72 4.91 13.53
CA LYS A 62 15.45 5.28 12.14
C LYS A 62 15.07 4.09 11.28
N ALA A 63 14.06 4.30 10.46
CA ALA A 63 13.66 3.39 9.41
C ALA A 63 14.30 3.77 8.05
N LYS A 64 14.37 2.79 7.15
CA LYS A 64 14.82 2.92 5.77
C LYS A 64 13.76 2.38 4.84
N ILE A 65 13.70 2.97 3.65
CA ILE A 65 12.85 2.51 2.56
C ILE A 65 13.69 2.36 1.30
N SER A 66 13.50 1.26 0.58
CA SER A 66 14.27 1.01 -0.65
C SER A 66 13.76 1.84 -1.82
N GLU A 67 14.58 1.96 -2.87
CA GLU A 67 14.04 2.26 -4.19
C GLU A 67 13.15 1.10 -4.65
N PRO A 68 12.07 1.39 -5.41
CA PRO A 68 11.14 0.34 -5.81
C PRO A 68 11.73 -0.62 -6.84
N GLN A 69 11.45 -1.91 -6.65
CA GLN A 69 11.58 -2.91 -7.71
C GLN A 69 10.26 -2.98 -8.46
N TYR A 70 10.29 -2.85 -9.79
CA TYR A 70 9.08 -2.85 -10.59
C TYR A 70 8.71 -4.25 -11.05
N ALA A 71 7.53 -4.71 -10.67
CA ALA A 71 7.05 -6.08 -10.88
C ALA A 71 6.11 -6.23 -12.08
N GLY A 72 5.68 -5.12 -12.70
CA GLY A 72 4.52 -5.15 -13.57
C GLY A 72 3.27 -5.53 -12.79
N THR A 73 2.32 -6.18 -13.45
CA THR A 73 1.04 -6.59 -12.88
C THR A 73 0.92 -8.11 -12.72
N THR A 74 2.05 -8.80 -12.50
CA THR A 74 2.06 -10.26 -12.45
C THR A 74 2.61 -10.81 -11.13
N SER A 75 2.10 -11.97 -10.73
CA SER A 75 2.60 -12.69 -9.56
C SER A 75 4.07 -13.10 -9.72
N GLU A 76 4.49 -13.51 -10.94
CA GLU A 76 5.89 -13.81 -11.22
C GLU A 76 6.79 -12.59 -11.02
N GLY A 77 6.37 -11.42 -11.50
CA GLY A 77 7.08 -10.16 -11.30
C GLY A 77 7.21 -9.80 -9.82
N GLY A 78 6.11 -9.92 -9.05
CA GLY A 78 6.09 -9.70 -7.62
C GLY A 78 7.06 -10.63 -6.87
N SER A 79 7.07 -11.92 -7.24
CA SER A 79 7.99 -12.91 -6.68
C SER A 79 9.46 -12.56 -6.96
N LYS A 80 9.81 -12.24 -8.20
CA LYS A 80 11.18 -11.85 -8.57
C LYS A 80 11.63 -10.58 -7.86
N ALA A 81 10.75 -9.59 -7.73
CA ALA A 81 11.04 -8.35 -7.03
C ALA A 81 11.29 -8.59 -5.52
N ALA A 82 10.47 -9.41 -4.87
CA ALA A 82 10.66 -9.77 -3.47
C ALA A 82 11.98 -10.55 -3.25
N GLU A 83 12.29 -11.52 -4.11
CA GLU A 83 13.55 -12.26 -4.07
C GLU A 83 14.76 -11.34 -4.23
N ALA A 84 14.70 -10.37 -5.16
CA ALA A 84 15.76 -9.39 -5.37
C ALA A 84 15.97 -8.49 -4.14
N LEU A 85 14.89 -8.02 -3.52
CA LEU A 85 14.96 -7.20 -2.31
C LEU A 85 15.53 -7.98 -1.12
N MET A 86 15.08 -9.22 -0.90
CA MET A 86 15.62 -10.10 0.15
C MET A 86 17.11 -10.43 -0.05
N ALA A 87 17.56 -10.55 -1.30
CA ALA A 87 18.94 -10.79 -1.63
C ALA A 87 19.82 -9.54 -1.47
N ALA A 88 19.26 -8.36 -1.76
CA ALA A 88 19.97 -7.08 -1.69
C ALA A 88 20.15 -6.57 -0.25
N ASP A 89 19.16 -6.80 0.61
CA ASP A 89 19.21 -6.39 2.02
C ASP A 89 18.91 -7.58 2.97
N PRO A 90 19.95 -8.18 3.58
CA PRO A 90 19.74 -9.24 4.58
C PRO A 90 19.01 -8.79 5.85
N LYS A 91 18.83 -7.50 6.06
CA LYS A 91 18.11 -6.93 7.19
C LYS A 91 16.68 -6.52 6.83
N LEU A 92 16.25 -6.83 5.62
CA LEU A 92 14.87 -6.55 5.17
C LEU A 92 13.89 -7.20 6.14
N ASP A 93 13.03 -6.40 6.75
CA ASP A 93 12.03 -6.81 7.74
C ASP A 93 10.58 -6.52 7.29
N ALA A 94 10.42 -5.74 6.21
CA ALA A 94 9.09 -5.49 5.66
C ALA A 94 9.09 -5.35 4.14
N LEU A 95 7.93 -5.63 3.51
CA LEU A 95 7.65 -5.41 2.10
C LEU A 95 6.33 -4.68 1.92
N ILE A 96 6.32 -3.73 0.99
CA ILE A 96 5.10 -3.08 0.50
C ILE A 96 4.96 -3.35 -1.00
N PRO A 97 4.32 -4.45 -1.40
CA PRO A 97 3.96 -4.70 -2.79
C PRO A 97 2.84 -3.74 -3.21
N ALA A 98 2.93 -3.25 -4.45
CA ALA A 98 1.84 -2.51 -5.05
C ALA A 98 0.58 -3.37 -5.07
N GLY A 99 -0.51 -2.81 -4.58
CA GLY A 99 -1.83 -3.41 -4.63
C GLY A 99 -2.44 -3.30 -6.04
N GLY A 100 -3.63 -3.77 -6.17
CA GLY A 100 -4.40 -3.78 -7.41
C GLY A 100 -4.54 -5.21 -7.95
N GLY A 101 -5.70 -5.83 -7.72
CA GLY A 101 -5.99 -7.17 -8.19
C GLY A 101 -5.21 -8.32 -7.52
N GLY A 102 -4.23 -8.03 -6.71
CA GLY A 102 -3.52 -9.00 -5.86
C GLY A 102 -2.31 -9.69 -6.51
N ASP A 103 -2.02 -9.52 -7.80
CA ASP A 103 -1.01 -10.32 -8.47
C ASP A 103 0.43 -10.09 -8.01
N PRO A 104 0.99 -8.87 -7.95
CA PRO A 104 2.32 -8.66 -7.39
C PRO A 104 2.40 -9.02 -5.91
N LEU A 105 1.34 -8.75 -5.15
CA LEU A 105 1.23 -9.08 -3.74
C LEU A 105 1.27 -10.60 -3.52
N GLN A 106 0.51 -11.37 -4.30
CA GLN A 106 0.51 -12.84 -4.23
C GLN A 106 1.91 -13.40 -4.49
N GLY A 107 2.61 -12.85 -5.48
CA GLY A 107 3.98 -13.24 -5.80
C GLY A 107 4.97 -12.95 -4.69
N ALA A 108 4.86 -11.77 -4.06
CA ALA A 108 5.70 -11.38 -2.94
C ALA A 108 5.48 -12.29 -1.72
N ILE A 109 4.22 -12.55 -1.35
CA ILE A 109 3.87 -13.48 -0.26
C ILE A 109 4.48 -14.85 -0.53
N ALA A 110 4.24 -15.42 -1.73
CA ALA A 110 4.78 -16.72 -2.08
C ALA A 110 6.31 -16.79 -2.06
N ALA A 111 7.01 -15.69 -2.39
CA ALA A 111 8.47 -15.62 -2.31
C ALA A 111 8.96 -15.63 -0.86
N VAL A 112 8.32 -14.87 0.03
CA VAL A 112 8.63 -14.83 1.46
C VAL A 112 8.38 -16.19 2.12
N GLU A 113 7.25 -16.84 1.79
CA GLU A 113 6.91 -18.18 2.27
C GLU A 113 7.95 -19.22 1.82
N ARG A 114 8.32 -19.23 0.52
CA ARG A 114 9.36 -20.15 0.00
C ARG A 114 10.73 -19.94 0.67
N ALA A 115 11.03 -18.70 1.03
CA ALA A 115 12.26 -18.38 1.76
C ALA A 115 12.20 -18.76 3.24
N GLY A 116 11.06 -19.21 3.76
CA GLY A 116 10.84 -19.54 5.18
C GLY A 116 10.88 -18.30 6.09
N LYS A 117 10.58 -17.10 5.55
CA LYS A 117 10.71 -15.82 6.24
C LYS A 117 9.37 -15.17 6.63
N THR A 118 8.29 -15.93 6.65
CA THR A 118 6.94 -15.41 6.96
C THR A 118 6.86 -14.75 8.34
N GLN A 119 7.70 -15.14 9.28
CA GLN A 119 7.75 -14.54 10.62
C GLN A 119 8.81 -13.43 10.76
N ASP A 120 9.64 -13.24 9.74
CA ASP A 120 10.77 -12.30 9.75
C ASP A 120 10.50 -11.06 8.87
N ILE A 121 9.56 -11.17 7.91
CA ILE A 121 9.25 -10.12 6.95
C ILE A 121 7.74 -9.86 6.96
N ASP A 122 7.36 -8.70 7.46
CA ASP A 122 5.98 -8.24 7.44
C ASP A 122 5.59 -7.72 6.05
N ILE A 123 4.37 -8.04 5.61
CA ILE A 123 3.84 -7.58 4.32
C ILE A 123 2.58 -6.75 4.56
N VAL A 124 2.56 -5.55 4.01
CA VAL A 124 1.35 -4.72 3.93
C VAL A 124 1.08 -4.35 2.47
N SER A 125 -0.17 -4.13 2.11
CA SER A 125 -0.53 -3.73 0.75
C SER A 125 -1.78 -2.86 0.73
N THR A 126 -2.18 -2.48 -0.48
CA THR A 126 -3.43 -1.75 -0.76
C THR A 126 -4.43 -2.71 -1.37
N ASP A 127 -5.71 -2.43 -1.22
CA ASP A 127 -6.86 -3.22 -1.67
C ASP A 127 -7.07 -4.52 -0.88
N PHE A 128 -8.33 -4.94 -0.83
CA PHE A 128 -8.71 -6.10 -0.03
C PHE A 128 -8.56 -7.41 -0.80
N LEU A 129 -7.88 -8.38 -0.17
CA LEU A 129 -7.90 -9.77 -0.60
C LEU A 129 -9.07 -10.50 0.03
N PRO A 130 -9.72 -11.43 -0.70
CA PRO A 130 -10.83 -12.24 -0.15
C PRO A 130 -10.45 -13.03 1.10
N ASP A 131 -9.18 -13.44 1.22
CA ASP A 131 -8.61 -14.25 2.28
C ASP A 131 -7.78 -13.40 3.29
N LEU A 132 -7.94 -12.08 3.30
CA LEU A 132 -7.19 -11.16 4.18
C LEU A 132 -7.25 -11.59 5.66
N GLY A 133 -8.43 -11.95 6.15
CA GLY A 133 -8.60 -12.37 7.55
C GLY A 133 -7.74 -13.59 7.91
N GLU A 134 -7.61 -14.57 7.02
CA GLU A 134 -6.75 -15.72 7.20
C GLU A 134 -5.27 -15.32 7.16
N ARG A 135 -4.88 -14.44 6.23
CA ARG A 135 -3.51 -13.95 6.09
C ARG A 135 -3.03 -13.15 7.31
N LEU A 136 -3.91 -12.34 7.89
CA LEU A 136 -3.61 -11.62 9.13
C LEU A 136 -3.44 -12.59 10.31
N GLN A 137 -4.25 -13.66 10.37
CA GLN A 137 -4.16 -14.65 11.45
C GLN A 137 -2.93 -15.53 11.36
N ASN A 138 -2.53 -15.93 10.16
CA ASN A 138 -1.34 -16.78 9.95
C ASN A 138 -0.03 -16.00 9.81
N GLY A 139 -0.09 -14.66 9.79
CA GLY A 139 1.07 -13.78 9.72
C GLY A 139 1.67 -13.60 8.33
N SER A 140 1.00 -14.09 7.26
CA SER A 140 1.49 -13.85 5.89
C SER A 140 1.21 -12.43 5.39
N MET A 141 0.40 -11.66 6.12
CA MET A 141 0.26 -10.20 5.99
C MET A 141 0.15 -9.54 7.36
N ALA A 142 0.70 -8.34 7.47
CA ALA A 142 0.63 -7.50 8.67
C ALA A 142 -0.53 -6.51 8.64
N GLY A 143 -1.01 -6.15 7.46
CA GLY A 143 -2.11 -5.22 7.31
C GLY A 143 -2.42 -4.87 5.87
N GLU A 144 -3.52 -4.18 5.69
CA GLU A 144 -3.98 -3.64 4.42
C GLU A 144 -4.63 -2.28 4.63
N SER A 145 -4.54 -1.42 3.62
CA SER A 145 -5.20 -0.12 3.58
C SER A 145 -5.73 0.13 2.18
N GLY A 146 -6.79 0.91 2.06
CA GLY A 146 -7.40 1.23 0.78
C GLY A 146 -8.88 0.90 0.74
N GLY A 147 -9.58 1.37 -0.28
CA GLY A 147 -11.02 1.27 -0.28
C GLY A 147 -11.73 1.65 -1.56
N HIS A 148 -11.13 1.44 -2.73
CA HIS A 148 -11.74 1.73 -4.03
C HIS A 148 -13.13 1.11 -4.22
N PHE A 149 -13.50 0.12 -3.42
CA PHE A 149 -14.83 -0.50 -3.44
C PHE A 149 -15.96 0.49 -3.13
N CYS A 150 -15.67 1.54 -2.37
CA CYS A 150 -16.64 2.59 -2.04
C CYS A 150 -16.78 3.66 -3.13
N ASP A 151 -15.82 3.80 -4.04
CA ASP A 151 -15.79 4.84 -5.05
C ASP A 151 -17.04 4.87 -5.93
N PRO A 152 -17.55 3.74 -6.45
CA PRO A 152 -18.78 3.73 -7.24
C PRO A 152 -20.01 4.19 -6.45
N LEU A 153 -20.08 3.85 -5.15
CA LEU A 153 -21.16 4.28 -4.29
C LEU A 153 -21.11 5.79 -4.06
N ILE A 154 -19.94 6.33 -3.76
CA ILE A 154 -19.74 7.77 -3.55
C ILE A 154 -20.06 8.53 -4.84
N ALA A 155 -19.53 8.08 -5.98
CA ALA A 155 -19.83 8.66 -7.28
C ALA A 155 -21.33 8.64 -7.60
N PHE A 156 -22.02 7.54 -7.33
CA PHE A 156 -23.47 7.43 -7.48
C PHE A 156 -24.19 8.44 -6.58
N MET A 157 -23.80 8.55 -5.32
CA MET A 157 -24.42 9.50 -4.37
C MET A 157 -24.18 10.95 -4.79
N MET A 158 -23.04 11.28 -5.37
CA MET A 158 -22.79 12.62 -5.92
C MET A 158 -23.75 12.92 -7.06
N VAL A 159 -23.92 12.01 -8.01
CA VAL A 159 -24.86 12.18 -9.14
C VAL A 159 -26.31 12.27 -8.63
N TYR A 160 -26.70 11.38 -7.72
CA TYR A 160 -28.04 11.38 -7.12
C TYR A 160 -28.35 12.72 -6.44
N ASN A 161 -27.45 13.24 -5.62
CA ASN A 161 -27.63 14.52 -4.95
C ASN A 161 -27.64 15.69 -5.92
N ALA A 162 -26.83 15.66 -6.99
CA ALA A 162 -26.87 16.66 -8.04
C ALA A 162 -28.25 16.73 -8.74
N VAL A 163 -28.81 15.56 -9.08
CA VAL A 163 -30.14 15.44 -9.72
C VAL A 163 -31.24 15.90 -8.77
N LYS A 164 -31.13 15.65 -7.47
CA LYS A 164 -32.10 16.09 -6.44
C LYS A 164 -31.93 17.56 -6.01
N GLY A 165 -30.94 18.27 -6.52
CA GLY A 165 -30.64 19.64 -6.13
C GLY A 165 -29.91 19.84 -4.82
N ASN A 166 -29.42 18.75 -4.22
CA ASN A 166 -28.72 18.75 -2.91
C ASN A 166 -27.19 18.77 -3.05
N TYR A 167 -26.65 18.95 -4.26
CA TYR A 167 -25.22 18.82 -4.55
C TYR A 167 -24.35 19.80 -3.76
N LYS A 168 -24.86 21.03 -3.52
CA LYS A 168 -24.11 22.04 -2.77
C LYS A 168 -23.80 21.63 -1.32
N ASP A 169 -24.71 20.90 -0.69
CA ASP A 169 -24.53 20.41 0.68
C ASP A 169 -23.53 19.25 0.75
N PHE A 170 -23.32 18.57 -0.38
CA PHE A 170 -22.41 17.45 -0.49
C PHE A 170 -20.98 17.88 -0.88
N ALA A 171 -20.85 18.83 -1.80
CA ALA A 171 -19.56 19.31 -2.32
C ALA A 171 -18.69 19.99 -1.24
N GLY A 172 -19.28 20.68 -0.29
CA GLY A 172 -18.55 21.34 0.80
C GLY A 172 -17.91 20.39 1.84
N LYS A 173 -18.03 19.08 1.67
CA LYS A 173 -17.43 18.07 2.56
C LYS A 173 -16.23 17.35 1.96
N PHE A 174 -15.90 17.64 0.70
CA PHE A 174 -14.83 17.00 -0.07
C PHE A 174 -13.86 18.05 -0.64
N GLU A 175 -13.69 19.17 0.06
CA GLU A 175 -12.61 20.10 -0.27
C GLU A 175 -11.29 19.52 0.27
N ASP A 176 -10.28 19.54 -0.60
CA ASP A 176 -8.91 19.01 -0.56
C ASP A 176 -8.17 19.04 0.77
#